data_a0f4d65f7d1c9856a762ed5e92bb2dd0
#
_entry.id   a0f4d65f7d1c9856a762ed5e92bb2dd0
#
_cell.length_a   1.000
_cell.length_b   1.000
_cell.length_c   1.000
_cell.angle_alpha   90.00
_cell.angle_beta   90.00
_cell.angle_gamma   90.00
#
_symmetry.space_group_name_H-M   'P 1'
#
loop_
_entity.id
_entity.type
_entity.pdbx_description
1 polymer ?
#
loop_
_entity_poly.entity_id
_entity_poly.type
_entity_poly.pdbx_seq_one_letter_code
_entity_poly.pdbx_strand_id
1 'polypeptide(L)'
;MADAIGITGCGILCAIGGDAAQVLDSLRRKESGIRPLKYLESRHTELPVGEVQMSSDRMKEALGITDPAPVSRTSLMGALAIRQALRQAGITDTEGRRVTLISGTTVGGMDITEKYFERMKTDDSLLGLPQSNECGKSTVEMAQICGLGNAQVCTISTACSSALNSIIVGAEMLRRGETDIVIAGGSEALSRFHFNGFNTLMILDKERCRPFDASRAGLNLGEGAAFVVLERDPARPLAYIAGYGNRCDAFHQTASSDDGQGAFLAMSDALRMAGLQPSDIQYVNAHGTGTPNNDLSESHALQRVFGQDMPQVSSTKAFTGHTTSASGSIETVICLLAMQHGFTPANLGWKTQIEGGIRPTEGCEGIVLNNVVCNAFGFGGNDSSLVLSRECPQGAASDTLQPEYGWRVAAEDTVSSVEELSALREFISPMESRRMGKLLKAAHLSSLRAMKKAGIQCPDAIIAATSRGMLEVSQQFLDDIEANGEELLKPTLFMQSTHNTIGSAIAIRTRCHGYNITYSQGDESMEWAMKDAERLISTGKACTVLVGCYDESTPVIQSFCERSGIPAPDEIHAKTIILTRN
;
A
#
# COMPACT_ATOMS: atom_id res chain seq x y z
N MET A 1 -1.90 -13.59 -29.66
CA MET A 1 -3.02 -13.03 -28.87
C MET A 1 -2.36 -12.23 -27.77
N ALA A 2 -2.80 -11.02 -27.49
CA ALA A 2 -2.19 -10.22 -26.44
C ALA A 2 -2.49 -10.90 -25.09
N ASP A 3 -1.47 -11.01 -24.23
CA ASP A 3 -1.58 -11.56 -22.87
C ASP A 3 -2.42 -10.61 -21.99
N ALA A 4 -3.74 -10.64 -22.15
CA ALA A 4 -4.65 -9.76 -21.44
C ALA A 4 -4.85 -10.24 -19.99
N ILE A 5 -4.61 -9.38 -19.05
CA ILE A 5 -4.86 -9.68 -17.64
C ILE A 5 -6.25 -9.22 -17.25
N GLY A 6 -7.10 -10.17 -16.88
CA GLY A 6 -8.47 -9.92 -16.46
C GLY A 6 -8.68 -10.19 -14.98
N ILE A 7 -9.59 -9.43 -14.39
CA ILE A 7 -10.10 -9.64 -13.05
C ILE A 7 -11.29 -10.59 -13.16
N THR A 8 -11.22 -11.78 -12.56
CA THR A 8 -12.26 -12.81 -12.64
C THR A 8 -13.13 -12.88 -11.39
N GLY A 9 -12.64 -12.33 -10.27
CA GLY A 9 -13.41 -12.25 -9.04
C GLY A 9 -12.92 -11.11 -8.16
N CYS A 10 -13.80 -10.62 -7.30
CA CYS A 10 -13.48 -9.63 -6.28
C CYS A 10 -14.20 -9.91 -4.97
N GLY A 11 -13.61 -9.47 -3.87
CA GLY A 11 -14.22 -9.49 -2.54
C GLY A 11 -13.87 -8.21 -1.82
N ILE A 12 -14.81 -7.74 -0.99
CA ILE A 12 -14.68 -6.47 -0.27
C ILE A 12 -15.38 -6.53 1.08
N LEU A 13 -14.76 -5.89 2.06
CA LEU A 13 -15.29 -5.67 3.39
C LEU A 13 -14.81 -4.30 3.87
N CYS A 14 -15.72 -3.37 4.12
CA CYS A 14 -15.39 -2.01 4.56
C CYS A 14 -16.53 -1.40 5.40
N ALA A 15 -16.38 -0.14 5.81
CA ALA A 15 -17.34 0.54 6.68
C ALA A 15 -18.79 0.60 6.14
N ILE A 16 -18.97 0.50 4.81
CA ILE A 16 -20.28 0.61 4.13
C ILE A 16 -20.85 -0.73 3.68
N GLY A 17 -20.19 -1.85 3.94
CA GLY A 17 -20.72 -3.18 3.62
C GLY A 17 -19.74 -4.30 3.87
N GLY A 18 -20.28 -5.49 4.13
CA GLY A 18 -19.54 -6.74 4.35
C GLY A 18 -19.32 -7.56 3.07
N ASP A 19 -19.86 -7.11 1.94
CA ASP A 19 -19.72 -7.71 0.62
C ASP A 19 -20.02 -6.68 -0.49
N ALA A 20 -19.77 -7.06 -1.74
CA ALA A 20 -19.94 -6.20 -2.90
C ALA A 20 -21.38 -5.69 -3.09
N ALA A 21 -22.40 -6.49 -2.74
CA ALA A 21 -23.80 -6.11 -2.89
C ALA A 21 -24.19 -5.02 -1.88
N GLN A 22 -23.77 -5.15 -0.62
CA GLN A 22 -24.01 -4.15 0.42
C GLN A 22 -23.26 -2.84 0.13
N VAL A 23 -22.00 -2.93 -0.34
CA VAL A 23 -21.21 -1.77 -0.75
C VAL A 23 -21.89 -1.02 -1.89
N LEU A 24 -22.35 -1.73 -2.93
CA LEU A 24 -23.10 -1.14 -4.06
C LEU A 24 -24.36 -0.41 -3.59
N ASP A 25 -25.13 -1.02 -2.72
CA ASP A 25 -26.37 -0.44 -2.17
C ASP A 25 -26.09 0.85 -1.40
N SER A 26 -25.06 0.84 -0.52
CA SER A 26 -24.65 2.01 0.24
C SER A 26 -24.13 3.15 -0.66
N LEU A 27 -23.34 2.84 -1.70
CA LEU A 27 -22.86 3.82 -2.67
C LEU A 27 -24.02 4.51 -3.40
N ARG A 28 -25.02 3.74 -3.86
CA ARG A 28 -26.21 4.26 -4.54
C ARG A 28 -27.10 5.10 -3.64
N ARG A 29 -27.25 4.69 -2.37
CA ARG A 29 -27.98 5.47 -1.37
C ARG A 29 -27.21 6.69 -0.85
N LYS A 30 -25.93 6.84 -1.24
CA LYS A 30 -25.03 7.87 -0.74
C LYS A 30 -24.90 7.82 0.80
N GLU A 31 -24.89 6.63 1.37
CA GLU A 31 -24.76 6.37 2.80
C GLU A 31 -23.30 6.23 3.22
N SER A 32 -22.86 7.12 4.11
CA SER A 32 -21.51 7.09 4.67
C SER A 32 -21.38 6.07 5.80
N GLY A 33 -20.24 5.37 5.84
CA GLY A 33 -19.85 4.50 6.95
C GLY A 33 -19.06 5.23 8.06
N ILE A 34 -18.81 6.53 7.92
CA ILE A 34 -18.09 7.31 8.94
C ILE A 34 -18.99 7.53 10.15
N ARG A 35 -18.55 7.01 11.30
CA ARG A 35 -19.34 6.95 12.55
C ARG A 35 -18.41 7.12 13.77
N PRO A 36 -18.97 7.43 14.96
CA PRO A 36 -18.21 7.33 16.21
C PRO A 36 -17.59 5.94 16.40
N LEU A 37 -16.45 5.87 17.08
CA LEU A 37 -15.75 4.64 17.44
C LEU A 37 -16.69 3.62 18.11
N LYS A 38 -16.56 2.35 17.71
CA LYS A 38 -17.35 1.24 18.26
C LYS A 38 -16.48 0.06 18.69
N TYR A 39 -15.48 -0.29 17.92
CA TYR A 39 -14.63 -1.46 18.15
C TYR A 39 -13.21 -1.08 18.57
N LEU A 40 -12.67 0.00 18.02
CA LEU A 40 -11.38 0.54 18.45
C LEU A 40 -11.57 1.30 19.77
N GLU A 41 -10.82 0.91 20.79
CA GLU A 41 -10.77 1.60 22.07
C GLU A 41 -9.72 2.72 22.01
N SER A 42 -10.14 3.98 22.11
CA SER A 42 -9.29 5.17 22.15
C SER A 42 -9.93 6.27 22.97
N ARG A 43 -9.09 7.17 23.48
CA ARG A 43 -9.55 8.39 24.19
C ARG A 43 -10.18 9.43 23.26
N HIS A 44 -9.82 9.40 21.98
CA HIS A 44 -10.25 10.38 20.97
C HIS A 44 -11.63 10.03 20.39
N THR A 45 -12.64 9.94 21.24
CA THR A 45 -14.01 9.56 20.86
C THR A 45 -14.72 10.62 19.99
N GLU A 46 -14.16 11.83 19.93
CA GLU A 46 -14.66 12.92 19.08
C GLU A 46 -14.27 12.80 17.61
N LEU A 47 -13.37 11.87 17.27
CA LEU A 47 -12.88 11.66 15.90
C LEU A 47 -13.62 10.46 15.28
N PRO A 48 -14.51 10.68 14.29
CA PRO A 48 -15.24 9.61 13.66
C PRO A 48 -14.36 8.82 12.68
N VAL A 49 -14.69 7.53 12.52
CA VAL A 49 -13.93 6.56 11.71
C VAL A 49 -14.84 5.70 10.85
N GLY A 50 -14.25 5.04 9.85
CA GLY A 50 -14.89 4.03 9.03
C GLY A 50 -14.59 2.61 9.50
N GLU A 51 -15.21 2.15 10.58
CA GLU A 51 -15.05 0.77 11.07
C GLU A 51 -15.92 -0.22 10.31
N VAL A 52 -15.39 -1.40 10.04
CA VAL A 52 -16.15 -2.54 9.56
C VAL A 52 -17.15 -2.96 10.65
N GLN A 53 -18.45 -3.00 10.33
CA GLN A 53 -19.53 -3.25 11.29
C GLN A 53 -19.67 -4.73 11.69
N MET A 54 -18.53 -5.39 11.93
CA MET A 54 -18.44 -6.79 12.39
C MET A 54 -17.31 -6.91 13.43
N SER A 55 -17.60 -7.54 14.58
CA SER A 55 -16.57 -7.81 15.58
C SER A 55 -15.61 -8.91 15.11
N SER A 56 -14.37 -8.92 15.65
CA SER A 56 -13.39 -9.97 15.34
C SER A 56 -13.90 -11.37 15.68
N ASP A 57 -14.67 -11.53 16.73
CA ASP A 57 -15.28 -12.83 17.09
C ASP A 57 -16.28 -13.31 16.03
N ARG A 58 -17.12 -12.41 15.51
CA ARG A 58 -18.03 -12.76 14.41
C ARG A 58 -17.28 -13.05 13.10
N MET A 59 -16.14 -12.41 12.86
CA MET A 59 -15.27 -12.73 11.72
C MET A 59 -14.67 -14.13 11.88
N LYS A 60 -14.19 -14.49 13.08
CA LYS A 60 -13.69 -15.84 13.40
C LYS A 60 -14.77 -16.89 13.18
N GLU A 61 -15.99 -16.65 13.69
CA GLU A 61 -17.14 -17.53 13.48
C GLU A 61 -17.46 -17.74 11.99
N ALA A 62 -17.53 -16.65 11.21
CA ALA A 62 -17.77 -16.69 9.76
C ALA A 62 -16.67 -17.42 8.98
N LEU A 63 -15.45 -17.41 9.49
CA LEU A 63 -14.29 -18.12 8.93
C LEU A 63 -14.18 -19.57 9.42
N GLY A 64 -14.97 -19.97 10.42
CA GLY A 64 -14.90 -21.28 11.04
C GLY A 64 -13.67 -21.50 11.92
N ILE A 65 -13.07 -20.42 12.44
CA ILE A 65 -11.89 -20.47 13.29
C ILE A 65 -12.32 -20.77 14.72
N THR A 66 -11.94 -21.96 15.23
CA THR A 66 -12.23 -22.42 16.59
C THR A 66 -11.03 -22.33 17.53
N ASP A 67 -9.83 -22.10 16.98
CA ASP A 67 -8.61 -21.91 17.76
C ASP A 67 -8.71 -20.64 18.60
N PRO A 68 -8.48 -20.69 19.92
CA PRO A 68 -8.47 -19.52 20.79
C PRO A 68 -7.26 -18.58 20.55
N ALA A 69 -6.26 -19.01 19.79
CA ALA A 69 -5.09 -18.19 19.50
C ALA A 69 -5.49 -16.83 18.89
N PRO A 70 -4.78 -15.75 19.26
CA PRO A 70 -5.01 -14.44 18.68
C PRO A 70 -4.74 -14.46 17.17
N VAL A 71 -5.72 -13.98 16.39
CA VAL A 71 -5.59 -13.72 14.95
C VAL A 71 -5.87 -12.24 14.74
N SER A 72 -5.03 -11.57 13.96
CA SER A 72 -5.19 -10.14 13.74
C SER A 72 -6.48 -9.81 13.00
N ARG A 73 -7.09 -8.67 13.33
CA ARG A 73 -8.27 -8.16 12.62
C ARG A 73 -7.97 -7.95 11.12
N THR A 74 -6.73 -7.52 10.81
CA THR A 74 -6.21 -7.44 9.44
C THR A 74 -6.33 -8.78 8.72
N SER A 75 -5.85 -9.88 9.34
CA SER A 75 -5.91 -11.21 8.73
C SER A 75 -7.34 -11.74 8.60
N LEU A 76 -8.20 -11.47 9.57
CA LEU A 76 -9.61 -11.88 9.54
C LEU A 76 -10.38 -11.20 8.39
N MET A 77 -10.24 -9.88 8.25
CA MET A 77 -10.88 -9.13 7.17
C MET A 77 -10.37 -9.56 5.80
N GLY A 78 -9.04 -9.69 5.66
CA GLY A 78 -8.42 -10.14 4.41
C GLY A 78 -8.90 -11.54 4.00
N ALA A 79 -8.94 -12.49 4.93
CA ALA A 79 -9.43 -13.84 4.64
C ALA A 79 -10.90 -13.86 4.20
N LEU A 80 -11.77 -13.03 4.80
CA LEU A 80 -13.17 -12.88 4.35
C LEU A 80 -13.25 -12.36 2.92
N ALA A 81 -12.50 -11.31 2.59
CA ALA A 81 -12.47 -10.73 1.26
C ALA A 81 -11.88 -11.71 0.21
N ILE A 82 -10.80 -12.44 0.54
CA ILE A 82 -10.20 -13.46 -0.33
C ILE A 82 -11.23 -14.57 -0.63
N ARG A 83 -11.94 -15.09 0.38
CA ARG A 83 -12.99 -16.12 0.17
C ARG A 83 -14.11 -15.63 -0.73
N GLN A 84 -14.50 -14.35 -0.64
CA GLN A 84 -15.49 -13.76 -1.55
C GLN A 84 -14.95 -13.71 -2.99
N ALA A 85 -13.71 -13.25 -3.18
CA ALA A 85 -13.07 -13.14 -4.49
C ALA A 85 -12.92 -14.50 -5.18
N LEU A 86 -12.42 -15.51 -4.47
CA LEU A 86 -12.29 -16.88 -4.98
C LEU A 86 -13.64 -17.48 -5.36
N ARG A 87 -14.66 -17.28 -4.52
CA ARG A 87 -16.04 -17.75 -4.82
C ARG A 87 -16.59 -17.12 -6.09
N GLN A 88 -16.42 -15.81 -6.28
CA GLN A 88 -16.90 -15.13 -7.48
C GLN A 88 -16.14 -15.57 -8.73
N ALA A 89 -14.83 -15.82 -8.62
CA ALA A 89 -14.01 -16.37 -9.70
C ALA A 89 -14.34 -17.84 -10.01
N GLY A 90 -15.13 -18.53 -9.16
CA GLY A 90 -15.44 -19.95 -9.33
C GLY A 90 -14.23 -20.86 -9.00
N ILE A 91 -13.24 -20.36 -8.26
CA ILE A 91 -12.05 -21.12 -7.86
C ILE A 91 -12.35 -21.84 -6.55
N THR A 92 -12.54 -23.15 -6.62
CA THR A 92 -12.79 -24.02 -5.46
C THR A 92 -11.55 -24.81 -5.06
N ASP A 93 -10.59 -24.92 -5.97
CA ASP A 93 -9.36 -25.66 -5.79
C ASP A 93 -8.21 -25.01 -6.57
N THR A 94 -7.03 -25.05 -6.01
CA THR A 94 -5.80 -24.49 -6.59
C THR A 94 -4.75 -25.57 -6.87
N GLU A 95 -5.10 -26.86 -6.73
CA GLU A 95 -4.18 -27.97 -6.97
C GLU A 95 -3.68 -27.99 -8.44
N GLY A 96 -2.39 -28.20 -8.61
CA GLY A 96 -1.75 -28.23 -9.94
C GLY A 96 -1.57 -26.88 -10.61
N ARG A 97 -1.99 -25.76 -10.00
CA ARG A 97 -1.78 -24.39 -10.49
C ARG A 97 -0.79 -23.63 -9.61
N ARG A 98 0.03 -22.79 -10.24
CA ARG A 98 0.89 -21.85 -9.52
C ARG A 98 0.05 -20.68 -9.08
N VAL A 99 -0.07 -20.50 -7.78
CA VAL A 99 -0.89 -19.44 -7.16
C VAL A 99 0.00 -18.48 -6.40
N THR A 100 -0.26 -17.20 -6.51
CA THR A 100 0.42 -16.18 -5.72
C THR A 100 -0.61 -15.33 -4.99
N LEU A 101 -0.45 -15.18 -3.67
CA LEU A 101 -1.19 -14.24 -2.84
C LEU A 101 -0.31 -13.02 -2.56
N ILE A 102 -0.76 -11.83 -2.97
CA ILE A 102 -0.04 -10.58 -2.73
C ILE A 102 -0.94 -9.65 -1.93
N SER A 103 -0.51 -9.27 -0.73
CA SER A 103 -1.27 -8.37 0.14
C SER A 103 -0.52 -7.08 0.42
N GLY A 104 -1.24 -5.95 0.33
CA GLY A 104 -0.78 -4.65 0.80
C GLY A 104 -1.17 -4.44 2.26
N THR A 105 -0.20 -4.08 3.11
CA THR A 105 -0.45 -3.64 4.49
C THR A 105 0.68 -2.73 4.97
N THR A 106 0.39 -1.80 5.88
CA THR A 106 1.40 -0.89 6.45
C THR A 106 1.91 -1.34 7.80
N VAL A 107 1.09 -2.02 8.58
CA VAL A 107 1.42 -2.41 9.96
C VAL A 107 1.02 -3.85 10.31
N GLY A 108 0.45 -4.60 9.37
CA GLY A 108 0.09 -6.01 9.56
C GLY A 108 -0.78 -6.25 10.78
N GLY A 109 -0.26 -6.99 11.76
CA GLY A 109 -0.95 -7.37 13.00
C GLY A 109 -0.80 -6.38 14.16
N MET A 110 -0.68 -5.08 13.90
CA MET A 110 -0.47 -4.05 14.93
C MET A 110 -1.58 -4.04 16.00
N ASP A 111 -2.81 -4.35 15.64
CA ASP A 111 -3.93 -4.48 16.58
C ASP A 111 -3.69 -5.53 17.67
N ILE A 112 -3.01 -6.63 17.33
CA ILE A 112 -2.57 -7.64 18.31
C ILE A 112 -1.33 -7.16 19.07
N THR A 113 -0.37 -6.59 18.36
CA THR A 113 0.87 -6.09 18.98
C THR A 113 0.58 -5.07 20.06
N GLU A 114 -0.16 -4.01 19.77
CA GLU A 114 -0.47 -2.95 20.74
C GLU A 114 -1.25 -3.46 21.96
N LYS A 115 -2.14 -4.44 21.75
CA LYS A 115 -2.92 -5.05 22.83
C LYS A 115 -2.07 -5.80 23.84
N TYR A 116 -0.98 -6.42 23.39
CA TYR A 116 -0.14 -7.27 24.24
C TYR A 116 1.24 -6.67 24.50
N PHE A 117 1.53 -5.48 23.99
CA PHE A 117 2.86 -4.87 23.94
C PHE A 117 3.61 -4.90 25.28
N GLU A 118 3.00 -4.42 26.36
CA GLU A 118 3.63 -4.43 27.68
C GLU A 118 3.85 -5.84 28.23
N ARG A 119 2.88 -6.73 28.02
CA ARG A 119 2.97 -8.11 28.50
C ARG A 119 4.05 -8.90 27.74
N MET A 120 4.22 -8.64 26.45
CA MET A 120 5.24 -9.32 25.63
C MET A 120 6.66 -9.12 26.15
N LYS A 121 6.91 -8.04 26.88
CA LYS A 121 8.23 -7.75 27.48
C LYS A 121 8.63 -8.76 28.57
N THR A 122 7.66 -9.40 29.24
CA THR A 122 7.91 -10.24 30.42
C THR A 122 7.16 -11.57 30.46
N ASP A 123 6.12 -11.77 29.64
CA ASP A 123 5.23 -12.95 29.67
C ASP A 123 5.64 -13.96 28.60
N ASP A 124 6.26 -15.07 29.00
CA ASP A 124 6.74 -16.12 28.09
C ASP A 124 5.60 -16.86 27.36
N SER A 125 4.37 -16.81 27.88
CA SER A 125 3.20 -17.39 27.16
C SER A 125 2.87 -16.66 25.87
N LEU A 126 3.44 -15.47 25.67
CA LEU A 126 3.23 -14.61 24.50
C LEU A 126 4.40 -14.64 23.49
N LEU A 127 5.37 -15.54 23.68
CA LEU A 127 6.58 -15.62 22.85
C LEU A 127 6.30 -15.83 21.34
N GLY A 128 5.13 -16.34 20.97
CA GLY A 128 4.74 -16.43 19.56
C GLY A 128 4.19 -15.13 18.94
N LEU A 129 3.85 -14.13 19.76
CA LEU A 129 3.17 -12.90 19.29
C LEU A 129 4.08 -11.85 18.63
N PRO A 130 5.34 -11.60 19.07
CA PRO A 130 6.20 -10.60 18.43
C PRO A 130 6.37 -10.77 16.92
N GLN A 131 6.27 -11.99 16.40
CA GLN A 131 6.25 -12.23 14.96
C GLN A 131 5.03 -11.60 14.27
N SER A 132 3.96 -11.27 14.98
CA SER A 132 2.80 -10.58 14.42
C SER A 132 3.07 -9.11 14.02
N ASN A 133 4.20 -8.51 14.46
CA ASN A 133 4.70 -7.23 13.97
C ASN A 133 5.28 -7.30 12.56
N GLU A 134 5.60 -8.50 12.08
CA GLU A 134 6.03 -8.68 10.72
C GLU A 134 4.81 -8.60 9.79
N CYS A 135 4.78 -7.61 8.90
CA CYS A 135 3.65 -7.42 7.97
C CYS A 135 3.34 -8.70 7.19
N GLY A 136 4.37 -9.45 6.78
CA GLY A 136 4.25 -10.70 6.05
C GLY A 136 3.45 -11.77 6.77
N LYS A 137 3.46 -11.77 8.11
CA LYS A 137 2.71 -12.77 8.88
C LYS A 137 1.21 -12.68 8.65
N SER A 138 0.65 -11.48 8.53
CA SER A 138 -0.79 -11.31 8.26
C SER A 138 -1.17 -11.92 6.91
N THR A 139 -0.33 -11.83 5.91
CA THR A 139 -0.57 -12.43 4.59
C THR A 139 -0.47 -13.97 4.65
N VAL A 140 0.50 -14.51 5.39
CA VAL A 140 0.63 -15.95 5.61
C VAL A 140 -0.60 -16.50 6.36
N GLU A 141 -1.06 -15.80 7.41
CA GLU A 141 -2.29 -16.18 8.14
C GLU A 141 -3.51 -16.19 7.21
N MET A 142 -3.67 -15.17 6.34
CA MET A 142 -4.75 -15.14 5.35
C MET A 142 -4.69 -16.34 4.40
N ALA A 143 -3.50 -16.69 3.90
CA ALA A 143 -3.30 -17.87 3.05
C ALA A 143 -3.72 -19.16 3.77
N GLN A 144 -3.30 -19.34 5.01
CA GLN A 144 -3.65 -20.50 5.84
C GLN A 144 -5.16 -20.60 6.10
N ILE A 145 -5.80 -19.50 6.53
CA ILE A 145 -7.25 -19.45 6.81
C ILE A 145 -8.06 -19.74 5.53
N CYS A 146 -7.56 -19.36 4.36
CA CYS A 146 -8.23 -19.59 3.08
C CYS A 146 -7.90 -20.93 2.44
N GLY A 147 -7.04 -21.76 3.03
CA GLY A 147 -6.64 -23.07 2.46
C GLY A 147 -5.71 -22.94 1.25
N LEU A 148 -4.97 -21.85 1.14
CA LEU A 148 -4.01 -21.56 0.06
C LEU A 148 -2.59 -21.99 0.43
N GLY A 149 -2.41 -23.16 1.03
CA GLY A 149 -1.12 -23.64 1.54
C GLY A 149 -0.05 -23.88 0.47
N ASN A 150 -0.43 -23.97 -0.80
CA ASN A 150 0.46 -24.09 -1.95
C ASN A 150 0.78 -22.76 -2.63
N ALA A 151 0.20 -21.64 -2.18
CA ALA A 151 0.43 -20.35 -2.79
C ALA A 151 1.81 -19.77 -2.37
N GLN A 152 2.48 -19.13 -3.31
CA GLN A 152 3.54 -18.17 -2.98
C GLN A 152 2.90 -16.96 -2.30
N VAL A 153 3.53 -16.46 -1.25
CA VAL A 153 3.00 -15.35 -0.45
C VAL A 153 3.94 -14.16 -0.55
N CYS A 154 3.39 -12.99 -0.80
CA CYS A 154 4.12 -11.74 -0.90
C CYS A 154 3.39 -10.61 -0.18
N THR A 155 4.13 -9.77 0.51
CA THR A 155 3.59 -8.59 1.19
C THR A 155 4.28 -7.33 0.70
N ILE A 156 3.49 -6.33 0.34
CA ILE A 156 3.94 -5.02 -0.13
C ILE A 156 3.54 -3.96 0.88
N SER A 157 4.47 -3.05 1.18
CA SER A 157 4.23 -1.93 2.09
C SER A 157 4.75 -0.63 1.46
N THR A 158 3.84 0.09 0.78
CA THR A 158 4.08 1.39 0.15
C THR A 158 3.06 2.43 0.64
N ALA A 159 2.82 2.44 1.96
CA ALA A 159 1.80 3.27 2.59
C ALA A 159 0.42 3.09 1.92
N CYS A 160 -0.27 4.17 1.57
CA CYS A 160 -1.65 4.11 1.06
C CYS A 160 -1.77 3.50 -0.35
N SER A 161 -0.67 3.32 -1.09
CA SER A 161 -0.66 2.66 -2.41
C SER A 161 -0.37 1.16 -2.36
N SER A 162 -0.18 0.56 -1.17
CA SER A 162 0.26 -0.84 -1.03
C SER A 162 -0.63 -1.84 -1.78
N ALA A 163 -1.94 -1.77 -1.60
CA ALA A 163 -2.88 -2.69 -2.25
C ALA A 163 -2.95 -2.51 -3.76
N LEU A 164 -2.80 -1.27 -4.26
CA LEU A 164 -2.77 -1.02 -5.70
C LEU A 164 -1.47 -1.58 -6.31
N ASN A 165 -0.34 -1.42 -5.62
CA ASN A 165 0.93 -2.01 -6.01
C ASN A 165 0.90 -3.55 -5.97
N SER A 166 0.14 -4.16 -5.04
CA SER A 166 -0.08 -5.61 -5.02
C SER A 166 -0.77 -6.08 -6.31
N ILE A 167 -1.77 -5.35 -6.79
CA ILE A 167 -2.45 -5.63 -8.05
C ILE A 167 -1.50 -5.45 -9.24
N ILE A 168 -0.70 -4.38 -9.26
CA ILE A 168 0.29 -4.09 -10.31
C ILE A 168 1.33 -5.20 -10.42
N VAL A 169 1.95 -5.58 -9.30
CA VAL A 169 2.96 -6.66 -9.27
C VAL A 169 2.36 -7.99 -9.70
N GLY A 170 1.15 -8.29 -9.23
CA GLY A 170 0.43 -9.50 -9.63
C GLY A 170 0.15 -9.57 -11.14
N ALA A 171 -0.25 -8.44 -11.74
CA ALA A 171 -0.47 -8.35 -13.18
C ALA A 171 0.84 -8.56 -13.97
N GLU A 172 1.98 -8.02 -13.50
CA GLU A 172 3.30 -8.24 -14.10
C GLU A 172 3.71 -9.72 -14.03
N MET A 173 3.52 -10.38 -12.89
CA MET A 173 3.84 -11.81 -12.73
C MET A 173 3.06 -12.69 -13.70
N LEU A 174 1.76 -12.41 -13.89
CA LEU A 174 0.91 -13.12 -14.84
C LEU A 174 1.38 -12.91 -16.29
N ARG A 175 1.71 -11.66 -16.70
CA ARG A 175 2.23 -11.37 -18.04
C ARG A 175 3.50 -12.15 -18.36
N ARG A 176 4.35 -12.35 -17.38
CA ARG A 176 5.59 -13.12 -17.53
C ARG A 176 5.42 -14.63 -17.39
N GLY A 177 4.22 -15.08 -17.07
CA GLY A 177 3.96 -16.50 -16.86
C GLY A 177 4.65 -17.07 -15.61
N GLU A 178 4.96 -16.23 -14.62
CA GLU A 178 5.57 -16.68 -13.36
C GLU A 178 4.55 -17.41 -12.47
N THR A 179 3.28 -17.10 -12.63
CA THR A 179 2.15 -17.67 -11.90
C THR A 179 0.95 -17.85 -12.82
N ASP A 180 -0.02 -18.68 -12.46
CA ASP A 180 -1.22 -18.96 -13.23
C ASP A 180 -2.45 -18.22 -12.69
N ILE A 181 -2.47 -17.98 -11.36
CA ILE A 181 -3.50 -17.24 -10.64
C ILE A 181 -2.83 -16.29 -9.67
N VAL A 182 -3.31 -15.06 -9.63
CA VAL A 182 -2.94 -14.10 -8.58
C VAL A 182 -4.17 -13.70 -7.78
N ILE A 183 -4.04 -13.70 -6.46
CA ILE A 183 -4.98 -13.10 -5.54
C ILE A 183 -4.28 -11.86 -5.00
N ALA A 184 -4.69 -10.67 -5.42
CA ALA A 184 -4.01 -9.41 -5.07
C ALA A 184 -4.96 -8.40 -4.44
N GLY A 185 -4.47 -7.67 -3.47
CA GLY A 185 -5.25 -6.63 -2.80
C GLY A 185 -4.58 -6.16 -1.53
N GLY A 186 -5.37 -5.79 -0.54
CA GLY A 186 -4.86 -5.37 0.76
C GLY A 186 -5.89 -5.48 1.86
N SER A 187 -5.39 -5.50 3.07
CA SER A 187 -6.18 -5.50 4.30
C SER A 187 -5.48 -4.67 5.36
N GLU A 188 -6.23 -3.82 6.04
CA GLU A 188 -5.70 -3.01 7.13
C GLU A 188 -6.77 -2.82 8.21
N ALA A 189 -6.45 -3.16 9.45
CA ALA A 189 -7.28 -2.89 10.60
C ALA A 189 -6.98 -1.52 11.18
N LEU A 190 -7.98 -0.86 11.75
CA LEU A 190 -7.74 0.26 12.64
C LEU A 190 -6.98 -0.21 13.88
N SER A 191 -6.00 0.58 14.31
CA SER A 191 -5.22 0.38 15.53
C SER A 191 -5.02 1.70 16.25
N ARG A 192 -4.79 1.65 17.55
CA ARG A 192 -4.41 2.84 18.34
C ARG A 192 -3.14 3.48 17.79
N PHE A 193 -2.20 2.65 17.33
CA PHE A 193 -0.97 3.10 16.70
C PHE A 193 -1.25 4.01 15.50
N HIS A 194 -2.04 3.53 14.52
CA HIS A 194 -2.41 4.33 13.34
C HIS A 194 -3.23 5.56 13.72
N PHE A 195 -4.26 5.36 14.54
CA PHE A 195 -5.18 6.43 14.91
C PHE A 195 -4.47 7.60 15.58
N ASN A 196 -3.64 7.29 16.58
CA ASN A 196 -2.84 8.30 17.25
C ASN A 196 -1.75 8.89 16.35
N GLY A 197 -1.13 8.07 15.51
CA GLY A 197 -0.16 8.53 14.53
C GLY A 197 -0.70 9.62 13.62
N PHE A 198 -1.83 9.39 12.98
CA PHE A 198 -2.50 10.38 12.14
C PHE A 198 -3.02 11.58 12.93
N ASN A 199 -3.47 11.38 14.17
CA ASN A 199 -3.89 12.47 15.06
C ASN A 199 -2.73 13.40 15.38
N THR A 200 -1.51 12.88 15.62
CA THR A 200 -0.32 13.73 15.88
C THR A 200 0.05 14.61 14.68
N LEU A 201 -0.31 14.21 13.47
CA LEU A 201 -0.10 14.99 12.25
C LEU A 201 -1.15 16.10 12.07
N MET A 202 -2.18 16.13 12.92
CA MET A 202 -3.29 17.10 12.86
C MET A 202 -4.02 17.12 11.51
N ILE A 203 -4.21 15.94 10.91
CA ILE A 203 -4.86 15.78 9.61
C ILE A 203 -6.16 14.97 9.68
N LEU A 204 -6.68 14.70 10.89
CA LEU A 204 -7.97 14.07 11.10
C LEU A 204 -9.09 15.11 11.19
N ASP A 205 -10.20 14.86 10.48
CA ASP A 205 -11.39 15.70 10.57
C ASP A 205 -12.31 15.24 11.71
N LYS A 206 -12.82 16.18 12.50
CA LYS A 206 -13.81 15.92 13.55
C LYS A 206 -15.21 15.68 13.02
N GLU A 207 -15.43 15.99 11.75
CA GLU A 207 -16.64 15.69 11.00
C GLU A 207 -16.32 14.66 9.90
N ARG A 208 -17.32 14.28 9.12
CA ARG A 208 -17.08 13.50 7.90
C ARG A 208 -16.21 14.29 6.92
N CYS A 209 -15.16 13.69 6.42
CA CYS A 209 -14.25 14.30 5.46
C CYS A 209 -15.00 14.75 4.19
N ARG A 210 -14.48 15.81 3.56
CA ARG A 210 -15.08 16.49 2.41
C ARG A 210 -14.03 16.64 1.31
N PRO A 211 -13.67 15.54 0.62
CA PRO A 211 -12.65 15.62 -0.42
C PRO A 211 -12.98 16.69 -1.46
N PHE A 212 -11.96 17.45 -1.86
CA PHE A 212 -12.03 18.53 -2.85
C PHE A 212 -12.95 19.72 -2.49
N ASP A 213 -13.49 19.79 -1.27
CA ASP A 213 -14.25 20.95 -0.80
C ASP A 213 -13.35 22.04 -0.22
N ALA A 214 -13.70 23.31 -0.43
CA ALA A 214 -12.93 24.42 0.11
C ALA A 214 -12.90 24.43 1.65
N SER A 215 -13.91 23.86 2.32
CA SER A 215 -14.00 23.75 3.79
C SER A 215 -13.38 22.47 4.37
N ARG A 216 -12.71 21.64 3.54
CA ARG A 216 -12.08 20.41 4.00
C ARG A 216 -11.07 20.67 5.11
N ALA A 217 -11.05 19.82 6.12
CA ALA A 217 -10.20 19.99 7.30
C ALA A 217 -9.29 18.79 7.59
N GLY A 218 -9.47 17.67 6.87
CA GLY A 218 -8.70 16.46 7.08
C GLY A 218 -9.42 15.23 6.57
N LEU A 219 -8.88 14.08 6.93
CA LEU A 219 -9.43 12.77 6.61
C LEU A 219 -10.09 12.12 7.83
N ASN A 220 -10.90 11.08 7.60
CA ASN A 220 -11.25 10.12 8.63
C ASN A 220 -10.53 8.81 8.33
N LEU A 221 -9.96 8.18 9.33
CA LEU A 221 -9.42 6.84 9.15
C LEU A 221 -10.54 5.82 8.97
N GLY A 222 -10.23 4.75 8.24
CA GLY A 222 -11.09 3.60 8.07
C GLY A 222 -10.29 2.31 8.12
N GLU A 223 -11.00 1.20 8.17
CA GLU A 223 -10.46 -0.15 8.04
C GLU A 223 -11.20 -0.91 6.96
N GLY A 224 -10.59 -1.96 6.46
CA GLY A 224 -11.21 -2.85 5.51
C GLY A 224 -10.24 -3.74 4.78
N ALA A 225 -10.78 -4.57 3.92
CA ALA A 225 -10.04 -5.43 3.02
C ALA A 225 -10.74 -5.53 1.68
N ALA A 226 -9.96 -5.57 0.62
CA ALA A 226 -10.46 -6.00 -0.68
C ALA A 226 -9.37 -6.76 -1.44
N PHE A 227 -9.78 -7.81 -2.13
CA PHE A 227 -8.92 -8.62 -2.97
C PHE A 227 -9.59 -8.89 -4.32
N VAL A 228 -8.78 -8.96 -5.36
CA VAL A 228 -9.18 -9.37 -6.71
C VAL A 228 -8.44 -10.63 -7.12
N VAL A 229 -9.11 -11.47 -7.90
CA VAL A 229 -8.47 -12.61 -8.58
C VAL A 229 -8.12 -12.18 -9.99
N LEU A 230 -6.85 -12.34 -10.35
CA LEU A 230 -6.32 -12.04 -11.66
C LEU A 230 -5.96 -13.34 -12.39
N GLU A 231 -6.31 -13.42 -13.66
CA GLU A 231 -5.95 -14.52 -14.54
C GLU A 231 -5.55 -13.96 -15.91
N ARG A 232 -4.73 -14.71 -16.66
CA ARG A 232 -4.34 -14.39 -18.01
C ARG A 232 -5.37 -14.92 -19.00
N ASP A 233 -5.77 -14.10 -19.97
CA ASP A 233 -6.73 -14.41 -21.03
C ASP A 233 -8.03 -15.09 -20.54
N PRO A 234 -8.68 -14.57 -19.47
CA PRO A 234 -9.89 -15.19 -18.96
C PRO A 234 -11.06 -15.05 -19.93
N ALA A 235 -11.92 -16.07 -19.97
CA ALA A 235 -13.06 -16.09 -20.87
C ALA A 235 -14.15 -15.04 -20.53
N ARG A 236 -14.29 -14.69 -19.27
CA ARG A 236 -15.34 -13.77 -18.76
C ARG A 236 -14.82 -12.93 -17.60
N PRO A 237 -13.95 -11.95 -17.83
CA PRO A 237 -13.50 -11.08 -16.76
C PRO A 237 -14.59 -10.08 -16.37
N LEU A 238 -14.47 -9.57 -15.14
CA LEU A 238 -15.26 -8.43 -14.64
C LEU A 238 -14.79 -7.13 -15.32
N ALA A 239 -13.48 -7.01 -15.51
CA ALA A 239 -12.77 -5.98 -16.27
C ALA A 239 -11.35 -6.47 -16.57
N TYR A 240 -10.66 -5.77 -17.48
CA TYR A 240 -9.24 -5.97 -17.76
C TYR A 240 -8.39 -4.90 -17.06
N ILE A 241 -7.17 -5.27 -16.69
CA ILE A 241 -6.11 -4.33 -16.30
C ILE A 241 -5.45 -3.86 -17.60
N ALA A 242 -5.84 -2.65 -18.05
CA ALA A 242 -5.36 -2.10 -19.30
C ALA A 242 -3.98 -1.44 -19.17
N GLY A 243 -3.73 -0.77 -18.04
CA GLY A 243 -2.45 -0.11 -17.78
C GLY A 243 -2.30 0.27 -16.31
N TYR A 244 -1.07 0.58 -15.94
CA TYR A 244 -0.73 1.04 -14.60
C TYR A 244 0.56 1.86 -14.60
N GLY A 245 0.74 2.63 -13.54
CA GLY A 245 1.96 3.36 -13.23
C GLY A 245 2.26 3.31 -11.74
N ASN A 246 3.54 3.15 -11.41
CA ASN A 246 4.09 3.34 -10.08
C ASN A 246 5.23 4.33 -10.20
N ARG A 247 5.15 5.45 -9.49
CA ARG A 247 6.11 6.53 -9.49
C ARG A 247 6.34 7.06 -8.07
N CYS A 248 7.42 7.80 -7.90
CA CYS A 248 7.71 8.47 -6.64
C CYS A 248 7.66 9.98 -6.81
N ASP A 249 6.89 10.67 -5.95
CA ASP A 249 6.85 12.13 -5.92
C ASP A 249 8.19 12.75 -5.47
N ALA A 250 8.97 12.00 -4.69
CA ALA A 250 10.33 12.36 -4.24
C ALA A 250 10.43 13.78 -3.64
N PHE A 251 9.36 14.26 -3.00
CA PHE A 251 9.24 15.62 -2.49
C PHE A 251 9.40 15.70 -0.97
N HIS A 252 8.52 15.03 -0.22
CA HIS A 252 8.49 15.06 1.23
C HIS A 252 7.94 13.74 1.81
N GLN A 253 8.21 13.46 3.10
CA GLN A 253 7.79 12.21 3.74
C GLN A 253 6.26 12.05 3.86
N THR A 254 5.51 13.15 4.00
CA THR A 254 4.06 13.11 4.24
C THR A 254 3.25 14.09 3.39
N ALA A 255 3.90 15.04 2.73
CA ALA A 255 3.23 16.01 1.87
C ALA A 255 3.51 15.71 0.40
N SER A 256 2.51 15.94 -0.45
CA SER A 256 2.65 15.87 -1.91
C SER A 256 3.20 17.20 -2.45
N SER A 257 3.91 17.14 -3.58
CA SER A 257 4.37 18.32 -4.31
C SER A 257 3.20 19.19 -4.76
N ASP A 258 3.43 20.50 -4.84
CA ASP A 258 2.36 21.46 -5.16
C ASP A 258 1.75 21.23 -6.54
N ASP A 259 2.54 20.74 -7.50
CA ASP A 259 2.11 20.45 -8.87
C ASP A 259 1.67 18.99 -9.10
N GLY A 260 1.71 18.15 -8.06
CA GLY A 260 1.32 16.75 -8.10
C GLY A 260 2.19 15.90 -9.03
N GLN A 261 3.50 16.10 -9.01
CA GLN A 261 4.42 15.49 -9.97
C GLN A 261 4.37 13.97 -9.98
N GLY A 262 4.38 13.32 -8.81
CA GLY A 262 4.31 11.85 -8.72
C GLY A 262 2.99 11.30 -9.27
N ALA A 263 1.87 11.88 -8.84
CA ALA A 263 0.53 11.54 -9.31
C ALA A 263 0.38 11.72 -10.84
N PHE A 264 0.89 12.84 -11.37
CA PHE A 264 0.91 13.10 -12.81
C PHE A 264 1.69 12.03 -13.57
N LEU A 265 2.87 11.65 -13.10
CA LEU A 265 3.70 10.63 -13.74
C LEU A 265 3.03 9.25 -13.67
N ALA A 266 2.45 8.86 -12.52
CA ALA A 266 1.77 7.58 -12.36
C ALA A 266 0.56 7.45 -13.30
N MET A 267 -0.31 8.46 -13.36
CA MET A 267 -1.45 8.48 -14.27
C MET A 267 -1.01 8.48 -15.75
N SER A 268 0.01 9.27 -16.10
CA SER A 268 0.52 9.33 -17.48
C SER A 268 1.09 8.00 -17.93
N ASP A 269 1.81 7.29 -17.07
CA ASP A 269 2.32 5.95 -17.37
C ASP A 269 1.20 4.94 -17.53
N ALA A 270 0.18 5.00 -16.67
CA ALA A 270 -0.98 4.11 -16.73
C ALA A 270 -1.74 4.28 -18.05
N LEU A 271 -2.00 5.51 -18.49
CA LEU A 271 -2.67 5.81 -19.77
C LEU A 271 -1.80 5.38 -20.96
N ARG A 272 -0.50 5.71 -20.94
CA ARG A 272 0.43 5.33 -22.00
C ARG A 272 0.50 3.82 -22.17
N MET A 273 0.58 3.07 -21.06
CA MET A 273 0.61 1.61 -21.09
C MET A 273 -0.69 1.02 -21.64
N ALA A 274 -1.83 1.63 -21.28
CA ALA A 274 -3.14 1.24 -21.80
C ALA A 274 -3.34 1.59 -23.28
N GLY A 275 -2.49 2.45 -23.86
CA GLY A 275 -2.66 2.99 -25.21
C GLY A 275 -3.86 3.93 -25.34
N LEU A 276 -4.29 4.54 -24.23
CA LEU A 276 -5.46 5.40 -24.14
C LEU A 276 -5.09 6.89 -24.09
N GLN A 277 -5.97 7.71 -24.69
CA GLN A 277 -5.91 9.15 -24.54
C GLN A 277 -6.73 9.60 -23.31
N PRO A 278 -6.49 10.80 -22.75
CA PRO A 278 -7.29 11.34 -21.66
C PRO A 278 -8.80 11.33 -21.95
N SER A 279 -9.22 11.63 -23.19
CA SER A 279 -10.63 11.61 -23.63
C SER A 279 -11.30 10.23 -23.61
N ASP A 280 -10.51 9.15 -23.53
CA ASP A 280 -11.04 7.78 -23.47
C ASP A 280 -11.45 7.35 -22.06
N ILE A 281 -11.18 8.19 -21.04
CA ILE A 281 -11.49 7.90 -19.63
C ILE A 281 -12.82 8.55 -19.24
N GLN A 282 -13.75 7.77 -18.70
CA GLN A 282 -15.05 8.28 -18.28
C GLN A 282 -15.10 8.63 -16.79
N TYR A 283 -14.28 7.96 -15.96
CA TYR A 283 -14.28 8.16 -14.52
C TYR A 283 -12.90 8.00 -13.90
N VAL A 284 -12.59 8.82 -12.92
CA VAL A 284 -11.44 8.67 -12.03
C VAL A 284 -11.92 8.53 -10.59
N ASN A 285 -11.59 7.41 -9.96
CA ASN A 285 -11.64 7.30 -8.51
C ASN A 285 -10.34 7.90 -7.96
N ALA A 286 -10.45 9.11 -7.45
CA ALA A 286 -9.32 9.88 -6.95
C ALA A 286 -8.87 9.40 -5.58
N HIS A 287 -7.58 9.59 -5.26
CA HIS A 287 -7.09 9.35 -3.92
C HIS A 287 -7.81 10.24 -2.90
N GLY A 288 -7.96 11.53 -3.16
CA GLY A 288 -8.89 12.46 -2.51
C GLY A 288 -9.13 12.23 -1.02
N THR A 289 -8.16 12.57 -0.17
CA THR A 289 -8.22 12.27 1.27
C THR A 289 -9.08 13.23 2.08
N GLY A 290 -9.36 14.42 1.54
CA GLY A 290 -9.96 15.53 2.27
C GLY A 290 -8.93 16.40 3.01
N THR A 291 -7.63 16.13 2.86
CA THR A 291 -6.58 16.99 3.42
C THR A 291 -6.27 18.16 2.49
N PRO A 292 -5.94 19.34 3.03
CA PRO A 292 -5.68 20.53 2.21
C PRO A 292 -4.60 20.34 1.15
N ASN A 293 -3.46 19.72 1.51
CA ASN A 293 -2.34 19.54 0.59
C ASN A 293 -2.64 18.51 -0.49
N ASN A 294 -3.08 17.28 -0.11
CA ASN A 294 -3.29 16.21 -1.07
C ASN A 294 -4.32 16.58 -2.15
N ASP A 295 -5.47 17.12 -1.76
CA ASP A 295 -6.56 17.34 -2.71
C ASP A 295 -6.23 18.45 -3.73
N LEU A 296 -5.45 19.45 -3.32
CA LEU A 296 -4.97 20.48 -4.25
C LEU A 296 -3.89 19.94 -5.20
N SER A 297 -2.92 19.20 -4.66
CA SER A 297 -1.87 18.54 -5.43
C SER A 297 -2.45 17.57 -6.48
N GLU A 298 -3.39 16.70 -6.06
CA GLU A 298 -4.07 15.78 -6.97
C GLU A 298 -4.93 16.51 -8.01
N SER A 299 -5.58 17.63 -7.63
CA SER A 299 -6.31 18.48 -8.58
C SER A 299 -5.39 19.00 -9.68
N HIS A 300 -4.19 19.48 -9.33
CA HIS A 300 -3.21 19.95 -10.32
C HIS A 300 -2.72 18.80 -11.21
N ALA A 301 -2.45 17.62 -10.65
CA ALA A 301 -2.07 16.44 -11.43
C ALA A 301 -3.16 16.04 -12.44
N LEU A 302 -4.42 15.98 -11.99
CA LEU A 302 -5.58 15.68 -12.85
C LEU A 302 -5.72 16.70 -13.98
N GLN A 303 -5.58 18.00 -13.68
CA GLN A 303 -5.64 19.07 -14.70
C GLN A 303 -4.50 18.96 -15.71
N ARG A 304 -3.29 18.55 -15.27
CA ARG A 304 -2.15 18.32 -16.17
C ARG A 304 -2.36 17.12 -17.10
N VAL A 305 -3.00 16.05 -16.61
CA VAL A 305 -3.25 14.85 -17.40
C VAL A 305 -4.42 15.03 -18.35
N PHE A 306 -5.55 15.55 -17.85
CA PHE A 306 -6.84 15.54 -18.58
C PHE A 306 -7.17 16.87 -19.25
N GLY A 307 -6.69 17.99 -18.74
CA GLY A 307 -6.92 19.31 -19.34
C GLY A 307 -8.40 19.59 -19.60
N GLN A 308 -8.77 19.73 -20.85
CA GLN A 308 -10.16 19.95 -21.29
C GLN A 308 -11.02 18.69 -21.31
N ASP A 309 -10.38 17.52 -21.31
CA ASP A 309 -11.02 16.20 -21.33
C ASP A 309 -11.23 15.62 -19.93
N MET A 310 -11.43 16.50 -18.93
CA MET A 310 -11.62 16.09 -17.53
C MET A 310 -12.79 15.13 -17.39
N PRO A 311 -12.55 13.86 -16.97
CA PRO A 311 -13.60 12.88 -16.74
C PRO A 311 -14.42 13.22 -15.50
N GLN A 312 -15.44 12.42 -15.19
CA GLN A 312 -16.05 12.47 -13.88
C GLN A 312 -15.04 12.01 -12.81
N VAL A 313 -14.88 12.78 -11.74
CA VAL A 313 -13.93 12.50 -10.66
C VAL A 313 -14.65 12.49 -9.33
N SER A 314 -14.42 11.47 -8.51
CA SER A 314 -14.83 11.51 -7.10
C SER A 314 -13.86 10.73 -6.21
N SER A 315 -13.83 11.08 -4.93
CA SER A 315 -13.24 10.26 -3.88
C SER A 315 -14.33 9.53 -3.11
N THR A 316 -14.12 8.26 -2.85
CA THR A 316 -15.03 7.43 -2.06
C THR A 316 -14.67 7.37 -0.57
N LYS A 317 -13.62 8.12 -0.15
CA LYS A 317 -13.16 8.12 1.25
C LYS A 317 -14.17 8.73 2.24
N ALA A 318 -15.08 9.60 1.77
CA ALA A 318 -16.19 10.06 2.60
C ALA A 318 -17.27 8.98 2.85
N PHE A 319 -17.20 7.84 2.17
CA PHE A 319 -18.00 6.64 2.44
C PHE A 319 -17.28 5.69 3.39
N THR A 320 -16.03 5.33 3.08
CA THR A 320 -15.30 4.22 3.71
C THR A 320 -14.37 4.65 4.84
N GLY A 321 -14.02 5.94 4.93
CA GLY A 321 -12.82 6.39 5.58
C GLY A 321 -11.58 6.11 4.70
N HIS A 322 -10.44 6.64 5.11
CA HIS A 322 -9.16 6.30 4.51
C HIS A 322 -8.66 4.98 5.08
N THR A 323 -8.80 3.91 4.34
CA THR A 323 -8.43 2.54 4.75
C THR A 323 -6.94 2.26 4.57
N THR A 324 -6.12 3.29 4.57
CA THR A 324 -4.66 3.28 4.47
C THR A 324 -4.15 2.34 3.37
N SER A 325 -3.43 1.28 3.69
CA SER A 325 -2.86 0.35 2.70
C SER A 325 -3.91 -0.37 1.84
N ALA A 326 -5.11 -0.62 2.36
CA ALA A 326 -6.18 -1.31 1.64
C ALA A 326 -6.95 -0.41 0.66
N SER A 327 -6.72 0.92 0.69
CA SER A 327 -7.48 1.89 -0.12
C SER A 327 -7.52 1.53 -1.60
N GLY A 328 -6.36 1.26 -2.21
CA GLY A 328 -6.29 1.01 -3.65
C GLY A 328 -7.09 -0.19 -4.12
N SER A 329 -7.16 -1.27 -3.34
CA SER A 329 -7.98 -2.44 -3.71
C SER A 329 -9.47 -2.24 -3.41
N ILE A 330 -9.84 -1.59 -2.31
CA ILE A 330 -11.23 -1.22 -2.01
C ILE A 330 -11.77 -0.33 -3.13
N GLU A 331 -11.01 0.70 -3.51
CA GLU A 331 -11.37 1.63 -4.57
C GLU A 331 -11.38 0.96 -5.96
N THR A 332 -10.49 -0.02 -6.21
CA THR A 332 -10.54 -0.87 -7.40
C THR A 332 -11.85 -1.68 -7.47
N VAL A 333 -12.28 -2.30 -6.37
CA VAL A 333 -13.57 -3.02 -6.34
C VAL A 333 -14.74 -2.06 -6.52
N ILE A 334 -14.70 -0.86 -5.94
CA ILE A 334 -15.73 0.17 -6.18
C ILE A 334 -15.77 0.58 -7.66
N CYS A 335 -14.62 0.74 -8.32
CA CYS A 335 -14.54 0.99 -9.76
C CYS A 335 -15.17 -0.16 -10.57
N LEU A 336 -14.91 -1.43 -10.23
CA LEU A 336 -15.55 -2.58 -10.86
C LEU A 336 -17.08 -2.54 -10.73
N LEU A 337 -17.59 -2.23 -9.52
CA LEU A 337 -19.03 -2.08 -9.29
C LEU A 337 -19.62 -0.94 -10.12
N ALA A 338 -18.93 0.19 -10.18
CA ALA A 338 -19.32 1.34 -11.00
C ALA A 338 -19.41 0.96 -12.50
N MET A 339 -18.39 0.28 -13.02
CA MET A 339 -18.36 -0.19 -14.42
C MET A 339 -19.48 -1.20 -14.69
N GLN A 340 -19.68 -2.20 -13.83
CA GLN A 340 -20.68 -3.26 -14.02
C GLN A 340 -22.11 -2.74 -13.97
N HIS A 341 -22.38 -1.78 -13.08
CA HIS A 341 -23.72 -1.30 -12.79
C HIS A 341 -24.04 0.07 -13.43
N GLY A 342 -23.11 0.66 -14.18
CA GLY A 342 -23.34 1.87 -14.96
C GLY A 342 -23.62 3.11 -14.14
N PHE A 343 -22.81 3.40 -13.13
CA PHE A 343 -22.92 4.58 -12.31
C PHE A 343 -21.55 5.15 -11.92
N THR A 344 -21.48 6.39 -11.48
CA THR A 344 -20.32 6.95 -10.81
C THR A 344 -20.65 7.25 -9.35
N PRO A 345 -19.79 6.84 -8.39
CA PRO A 345 -19.96 7.22 -6.99
C PRO A 345 -19.96 8.74 -6.81
N ALA A 346 -20.81 9.23 -5.92
CA ALA A 346 -20.83 10.65 -5.57
C ALA A 346 -19.59 11.03 -4.74
N ASN A 347 -19.08 12.24 -4.91
CA ASN A 347 -18.13 12.84 -3.99
C ASN A 347 -18.90 13.47 -2.82
N LEU A 348 -19.03 12.75 -1.71
CA LEU A 348 -19.82 13.21 -0.57
C LEU A 348 -19.21 14.44 0.11
N GLY A 349 -20.05 15.37 0.52
CA GLY A 349 -19.66 16.52 1.32
C GLY A 349 -19.15 17.73 0.54
N TRP A 350 -18.91 17.61 -0.76
CA TRP A 350 -18.50 18.73 -1.59
C TRP A 350 -19.63 19.77 -1.78
N LYS A 351 -19.31 21.05 -1.59
CA LYS A 351 -20.22 22.19 -1.76
C LYS A 351 -19.56 23.36 -2.46
N THR A 352 -18.30 23.61 -2.18
CA THR A 352 -17.57 24.78 -2.66
C THR A 352 -16.23 24.34 -3.25
N GLN A 353 -15.96 24.81 -4.47
CA GLN A 353 -14.72 24.49 -5.17
C GLN A 353 -13.51 25.12 -4.48
N ILE A 354 -12.40 24.36 -4.43
CA ILE A 354 -11.09 24.88 -4.02
C ILE A 354 -10.59 25.83 -5.11
N GLU A 355 -9.98 26.95 -4.75
CA GLU A 355 -9.27 27.79 -5.70
C GLU A 355 -8.15 26.98 -6.40
N GLY A 356 -8.17 26.94 -7.72
CA GLY A 356 -7.25 26.09 -8.52
C GLY A 356 -7.58 24.61 -8.53
N GLY A 357 -8.58 24.15 -7.78
CA GLY A 357 -8.97 22.74 -7.70
C GLY A 357 -9.96 22.28 -8.77
N ILE A 358 -10.19 20.98 -8.81
CA ILE A 358 -11.20 20.36 -9.67
C ILE A 358 -12.62 20.51 -9.11
N ARG A 359 -13.62 20.28 -9.98
CA ARG A 359 -15.00 20.07 -9.57
C ARG A 359 -15.32 18.57 -9.60
N PRO A 360 -15.49 17.92 -8.45
CA PRO A 360 -15.84 16.49 -8.41
C PRO A 360 -17.30 16.26 -8.82
N THR A 361 -17.62 14.99 -9.18
CA THR A 361 -18.98 14.61 -9.56
C THR A 361 -19.91 14.42 -8.35
N GLU A 362 -21.18 14.74 -8.52
CA GLU A 362 -22.24 14.47 -7.53
C GLU A 362 -22.78 13.02 -7.65
N GLY A 363 -22.20 12.25 -8.58
CA GLY A 363 -22.64 10.90 -8.96
C GLY A 363 -23.66 10.92 -10.09
N CYS A 364 -23.59 9.90 -10.93
CA CYS A 364 -24.46 9.76 -12.11
C CYS A 364 -24.85 8.28 -12.25
N GLU A 365 -26.08 8.03 -12.67
CA GLU A 365 -26.61 6.70 -13.00
C GLU A 365 -26.86 6.58 -14.50
N GLY A 366 -26.91 5.34 -15.00
CA GLY A 366 -27.25 5.04 -16.38
C GLY A 366 -26.16 5.40 -17.39
N ILE A 367 -24.90 5.44 -16.96
CA ILE A 367 -23.76 5.75 -17.84
C ILE A 367 -22.96 4.48 -18.19
N VAL A 368 -22.30 4.51 -19.34
CA VAL A 368 -21.36 3.45 -19.75
C VAL A 368 -19.95 3.89 -19.36
N LEU A 369 -19.31 3.09 -18.52
CA LEU A 369 -17.92 3.26 -18.13
C LEU A 369 -17.08 2.19 -18.85
N ASN A 370 -16.40 2.58 -19.91
CA ASN A 370 -15.52 1.67 -20.66
C ASN A 370 -14.13 1.65 -20.03
N ASN A 371 -13.59 2.81 -19.66
CA ASN A 371 -12.27 2.94 -19.05
C ASN A 371 -12.36 3.82 -17.79
N VAL A 372 -11.76 3.33 -16.74
CA VAL A 372 -11.77 3.99 -15.42
C VAL A 372 -10.35 4.01 -14.85
N VAL A 373 -9.98 5.11 -14.22
CA VAL A 373 -8.71 5.24 -13.50
C VAL A 373 -8.98 5.13 -12.00
N CYS A 374 -8.15 4.36 -11.29
CA CYS A 374 -8.12 4.27 -9.84
C CYS A 374 -6.76 4.76 -9.34
N ASN A 375 -6.73 5.77 -8.46
CA ASN A 375 -5.53 6.39 -7.93
C ASN A 375 -5.32 6.04 -6.46
N ALA A 376 -4.09 5.72 -6.09
CA ALA A 376 -3.68 5.57 -4.69
C ALA A 376 -2.31 6.21 -4.49
N PHE A 377 -2.26 7.29 -3.69
CA PHE A 377 -1.05 8.07 -3.43
C PHE A 377 -0.67 7.95 -1.96
N GLY A 378 0.56 7.51 -1.70
CA GLY A 378 1.02 7.13 -0.37
C GLY A 378 2.01 8.11 0.23
N PHE A 379 2.04 8.18 1.56
CA PHE A 379 3.14 8.84 2.27
C PHE A 379 4.48 8.33 1.76
N GLY A 380 5.47 9.23 1.72
CA GLY A 380 6.75 8.96 1.09
C GLY A 380 6.77 9.21 -0.41
N GLY A 381 5.62 9.60 -1.00
CA GLY A 381 5.48 9.86 -2.43
C GLY A 381 5.34 8.60 -3.28
N ASN A 382 4.91 7.49 -2.71
CA ASN A 382 4.61 6.27 -3.45
C ASN A 382 3.26 6.40 -4.17
N ASP A 383 3.27 6.85 -5.41
CA ASP A 383 2.09 7.16 -6.20
C ASP A 383 1.82 6.07 -7.23
N SER A 384 0.60 5.54 -7.22
CA SER A 384 0.17 4.48 -8.13
C SER A 384 -1.17 4.79 -8.77
N SER A 385 -1.30 4.45 -10.06
CA SER A 385 -2.53 4.57 -10.84
C SER A 385 -2.79 3.29 -11.61
N LEU A 386 -4.05 2.87 -11.69
CA LEU A 386 -4.50 1.68 -12.40
C LEU A 386 -5.60 2.06 -13.39
N VAL A 387 -5.49 1.61 -14.62
CA VAL A 387 -6.54 1.72 -15.64
C VAL A 387 -7.26 0.39 -15.76
N LEU A 388 -8.55 0.40 -15.49
CA LEU A 388 -9.47 -0.70 -15.74
C LEU A 388 -10.21 -0.45 -17.05
N SER A 389 -10.32 -1.49 -17.91
CA SER A 389 -11.08 -1.44 -19.15
C SER A 389 -12.13 -2.54 -19.19
N ARG A 390 -13.31 -2.22 -19.74
CA ARG A 390 -14.38 -3.19 -20.01
C ARG A 390 -14.01 -4.13 -21.14
N GLU A 391 -13.31 -3.62 -22.14
CA GLU A 391 -12.89 -4.35 -23.32
C GLU A 391 -11.44 -4.79 -23.21
N CYS A 392 -11.12 -5.91 -23.85
CA CYS A 392 -9.73 -6.37 -23.94
C CYS A 392 -8.89 -5.28 -24.63
N PRO A 393 -7.81 -4.81 -24.00
CA PRO A 393 -6.96 -3.78 -24.58
C PRO A 393 -6.43 -4.24 -25.96
N GLN A 394 -6.85 -3.56 -27.04
CA GLN A 394 -6.30 -3.80 -28.36
C GLN A 394 -4.97 -3.05 -28.47
N GLY A 395 -3.87 -3.78 -28.52
CA GLY A 395 -2.54 -3.16 -28.66
C GLY A 395 -1.93 -2.66 -27.35
N ALA A 396 -2.40 -3.10 -26.17
CA ALA A 396 -1.52 -3.19 -25.03
C ALA A 396 -0.24 -3.79 -25.57
N ALA A 397 0.82 -2.96 -25.65
CA ALA A 397 2.01 -3.30 -26.37
C ALA A 397 2.27 -4.77 -26.11
N SER A 398 2.17 -5.60 -27.13
CA SER A 398 2.72 -6.91 -27.01
C SER A 398 4.17 -6.62 -26.66
N ASP A 399 4.48 -6.64 -25.36
CA ASP A 399 5.83 -6.89 -24.88
C ASP A 399 6.17 -8.31 -25.33
N THR A 400 5.77 -8.61 -26.62
CA THR A 400 6.22 -9.76 -27.35
C THR A 400 7.72 -9.63 -27.35
N LEU A 401 8.32 -10.28 -26.35
CA LEU A 401 9.75 -10.57 -26.30
C LEU A 401 10.59 -9.34 -26.72
N GLN A 402 10.46 -8.23 -25.98
CA GLN A 402 11.54 -7.26 -25.91
C GLN A 402 12.81 -8.08 -25.63
N PRO A 403 13.95 -7.76 -26.24
CA PRO A 403 15.17 -8.48 -25.96
C PRO A 403 15.33 -8.52 -24.44
N GLU A 404 15.47 -9.70 -23.88
CA GLU A 404 15.68 -9.89 -22.47
C GLU A 404 17.07 -9.33 -22.16
N TYR A 405 17.10 -8.15 -21.56
CA TYR A 405 18.37 -7.51 -21.19
C TYR A 405 19.00 -8.25 -20.02
N GLY A 406 20.27 -8.60 -20.18
CA GLY A 406 21.07 -9.09 -19.04
C GLY A 406 21.32 -7.99 -18.03
N TRP A 407 21.60 -8.37 -16.81
CA TRP A 407 21.97 -7.45 -15.73
C TRP A 407 23.23 -7.93 -15.00
N ARG A 408 23.85 -7.01 -14.28
CA ARG A 408 25.00 -7.28 -13.40
C ARG A 408 24.93 -6.44 -12.15
N VAL A 409 25.62 -6.88 -11.10
CA VAL A 409 25.88 -6.06 -9.93
C VAL A 409 26.99 -5.06 -10.28
N ALA A 410 26.66 -3.77 -10.23
CA ALA A 410 27.63 -2.69 -10.46
C ALA A 410 28.39 -2.34 -9.19
N ALA A 411 27.71 -2.35 -8.05
CA ALA A 411 28.30 -2.10 -6.74
C ALA A 411 27.42 -2.67 -5.62
N GLU A 412 28.03 -2.87 -4.48
CA GLU A 412 27.32 -3.15 -3.22
C GLU A 412 28.01 -2.48 -2.03
N ASP A 413 27.25 -2.25 -0.98
CA ASP A 413 27.74 -1.75 0.31
C ASP A 413 26.87 -2.29 1.45
N THR A 414 27.50 -2.53 2.59
CA THR A 414 26.81 -3.00 3.80
C THR A 414 27.25 -2.17 5.00
N VAL A 415 26.31 -1.79 5.83
CA VAL A 415 26.51 -1.17 7.15
C VAL A 415 25.89 -2.12 8.18
N SER A 416 26.70 -2.60 9.11
CA SER A 416 26.30 -3.62 10.10
C SER A 416 26.58 -3.21 11.55
N SER A 417 27.10 -1.99 11.77
CA SER A 417 27.35 -1.50 13.12
C SER A 417 27.00 -0.02 13.30
N VAL A 418 26.69 0.38 14.53
CA VAL A 418 26.35 1.76 14.90
C VAL A 418 27.58 2.68 14.75
N GLU A 419 28.77 2.16 14.98
CA GLU A 419 30.05 2.92 14.87
C GLU A 419 30.27 3.46 13.46
N GLU A 420 29.86 2.68 12.44
CA GLU A 420 29.99 3.08 11.04
C GLU A 420 29.15 4.32 10.71
N LEU A 421 28.05 4.57 11.45
CA LEU A 421 27.14 5.69 11.18
C LEU A 421 27.83 7.07 11.25
N SER A 422 28.97 7.16 11.94
CA SER A 422 29.79 8.37 11.98
C SER A 422 30.26 8.82 10.59
N ALA A 423 30.40 7.89 9.63
CA ALA A 423 30.80 8.17 8.26
C ALA A 423 29.68 8.81 7.41
N LEU A 424 28.42 8.79 7.87
CA LEU A 424 27.30 9.44 7.18
C LEU A 424 27.55 10.95 6.96
N ARG A 425 28.33 11.58 7.83
CA ARG A 425 28.73 13.00 7.71
C ARG A 425 29.46 13.35 6.40
N GLU A 426 30.01 12.35 5.69
CA GLU A 426 30.63 12.54 4.38
C GLU A 426 29.58 12.84 3.28
N PHE A 427 28.32 12.46 3.50
CA PHE A 427 27.23 12.57 2.53
C PHE A 427 26.08 13.47 2.99
N ILE A 428 25.79 13.49 4.30
CA ILE A 428 24.65 14.17 4.91
C ILE A 428 25.14 14.99 6.10
N SER A 429 24.73 16.25 6.19
CA SER A 429 25.12 17.11 7.30
C SER A 429 24.60 16.56 8.64
N PRO A 430 25.32 16.78 9.75
CA PRO A 430 24.84 16.38 11.08
C PRO A 430 23.49 17.01 11.47
N MET A 431 23.19 18.20 10.96
CA MET A 431 21.92 18.88 11.22
C MET A 431 20.75 18.16 10.55
N GLU A 432 20.92 17.69 9.30
CA GLU A 432 19.90 16.93 8.55
C GLU A 432 19.69 15.53 9.17
N SER A 433 20.78 14.84 9.52
CA SER A 433 20.72 13.47 10.05
C SER A 433 20.29 13.38 11.52
N ARG A 434 20.23 14.52 12.24
CA ARG A 434 19.93 14.53 13.70
C ARG A 434 18.63 13.87 14.09
N ARG A 435 17.60 13.95 13.23
CA ARG A 435 16.25 13.41 13.48
C ARG A 435 16.02 12.04 12.86
N MET A 436 17.01 11.45 12.19
CA MET A 436 16.91 10.12 11.59
C MET A 436 17.14 9.04 12.65
N GLY A 437 16.31 7.98 12.61
CA GLY A 437 16.56 6.74 13.36
C GLY A 437 17.85 6.05 12.91
N LYS A 438 18.35 5.10 13.69
CA LYS A 438 19.60 4.37 13.40
C LYS A 438 19.54 3.66 12.04
N LEU A 439 18.47 2.91 11.80
CA LEU A 439 18.28 2.18 10.55
C LEU A 439 18.24 3.09 9.34
N LEU A 440 17.54 4.24 9.43
CA LEU A 440 17.47 5.20 8.34
C LEU A 440 18.84 5.81 8.02
N LYS A 441 19.68 6.08 9.02
CA LYS A 441 21.08 6.51 8.84
C LYS A 441 21.92 5.44 8.15
N ALA A 442 21.78 4.17 8.56
CA ALA A 442 22.51 3.05 7.98
C ALA A 442 22.11 2.83 6.52
N ALA A 443 20.81 2.88 6.22
CA ALA A 443 20.29 2.76 4.88
C ALA A 443 20.79 3.88 3.94
N HIS A 444 20.77 5.14 4.40
CA HIS A 444 21.39 6.23 3.63
C HIS A 444 22.87 6.02 3.40
N LEU A 445 23.62 5.60 4.44
CA LEU A 445 25.06 5.41 4.32
C LEU A 445 25.39 4.30 3.32
N SER A 446 24.76 3.13 3.42
CA SER A 446 25.00 2.02 2.49
C SER A 446 24.58 2.39 1.06
N SER A 447 23.43 3.04 0.88
CA SER A 447 22.92 3.45 -0.43
C SER A 447 23.83 4.48 -1.11
N LEU A 448 24.24 5.53 -0.39
CA LEU A 448 25.10 6.58 -0.94
C LEU A 448 26.52 6.07 -1.24
N ARG A 449 27.05 5.15 -0.43
CA ARG A 449 28.33 4.47 -0.72
C ARG A 449 28.23 3.57 -1.96
N ALA A 450 27.17 2.76 -2.06
CA ALA A 450 26.94 1.89 -3.22
C ALA A 450 26.78 2.70 -4.50
N MET A 451 25.99 3.77 -4.48
CA MET A 451 25.81 4.68 -5.62
C MET A 451 27.12 5.36 -6.03
N LYS A 452 27.92 5.82 -5.06
CA LYS A 452 29.25 6.41 -5.31
C LYS A 452 30.19 5.41 -5.97
N LYS A 453 30.22 4.15 -5.48
CA LYS A 453 31.02 3.05 -6.09
C LYS A 453 30.55 2.73 -7.51
N ALA A 454 29.24 2.75 -7.77
CA ALA A 454 28.67 2.53 -9.10
C ALA A 454 28.80 3.74 -10.05
N GLY A 455 29.19 4.91 -9.56
CA GLY A 455 29.31 6.14 -10.35
C GLY A 455 27.96 6.73 -10.77
N ILE A 456 26.87 6.45 -10.05
CA ILE A 456 25.52 6.98 -10.33
C ILE A 456 25.10 8.02 -9.28
N GLN A 457 24.28 8.99 -9.69
CA GLN A 457 23.72 10.00 -8.79
C GLN A 457 22.25 9.74 -8.46
N CYS A 458 21.52 9.12 -9.37
CA CYS A 458 20.12 8.76 -9.23
C CYS A 458 19.89 7.42 -9.92
N PRO A 459 19.29 6.41 -9.26
CA PRO A 459 18.85 5.19 -9.92
C PRO A 459 17.53 5.44 -10.68
N ASP A 460 17.20 4.56 -11.64
CA ASP A 460 15.90 4.62 -12.34
C ASP A 460 14.78 4.02 -11.48
N ALA A 461 15.11 3.18 -10.52
CA ALA A 461 14.16 2.55 -9.60
C ALA A 461 14.80 2.27 -8.23
N ILE A 462 13.98 2.27 -7.18
CA ILE A 462 14.37 1.93 -5.82
C ILE A 462 13.44 0.84 -5.30
N ILE A 463 14.04 -0.27 -4.87
CA ILE A 463 13.30 -1.40 -4.29
C ILE A 463 13.89 -1.69 -2.92
N ALA A 464 13.08 -1.53 -1.88
CA ALA A 464 13.46 -1.83 -0.51
C ALA A 464 12.89 -3.20 -0.08
N ALA A 465 13.62 -3.87 0.78
CA ALA A 465 13.22 -5.09 1.47
C ALA A 465 13.42 -4.91 2.96
N THR A 466 12.48 -5.39 3.76
CA THR A 466 12.59 -5.39 5.22
C THR A 466 11.71 -6.48 5.82
N SER A 467 12.17 -7.12 6.88
CA SER A 467 11.36 -8.09 7.62
C SER A 467 10.42 -7.40 8.62
N ARG A 468 10.91 -6.35 9.29
CA ARG A 468 10.25 -5.72 10.46
C ARG A 468 10.06 -4.21 10.34
N GLY A 469 10.55 -3.61 9.25
CA GLY A 469 10.47 -2.16 9.04
C GLY A 469 11.28 -1.35 10.05
N MET A 470 10.78 -0.15 10.33
CA MET A 470 11.39 0.82 11.25
C MET A 470 11.03 0.47 12.70
N LEU A 471 11.61 -0.61 13.22
CA LEU A 471 11.20 -1.25 14.48
C LEU A 471 11.44 -0.35 15.71
N GLU A 472 12.62 0.29 15.80
CA GLU A 472 12.97 1.13 16.94
C GLU A 472 11.98 2.30 17.13
N VAL A 473 11.66 3.01 16.06
CA VAL A 473 10.75 4.17 16.14
C VAL A 473 9.30 3.74 16.35
N SER A 474 8.90 2.60 15.81
CA SER A 474 7.56 2.02 16.04
C SER A 474 7.39 1.61 17.51
N GLN A 475 8.41 0.97 18.09
CA GLN A 475 8.43 0.60 19.48
C GLN A 475 8.41 1.82 20.40
N GLN A 476 9.22 2.84 20.11
CA GLN A 476 9.22 4.10 20.88
C GLN A 476 7.85 4.79 20.83
N PHE A 477 7.15 4.72 19.70
CA PHE A 477 5.81 5.30 19.58
C PHE A 477 4.78 4.53 20.42
N LEU A 478 4.86 3.19 20.46
CA LEU A 478 4.03 2.36 21.35
C LEU A 478 4.33 2.66 22.83
N ASP A 479 5.61 2.75 23.21
CA ASP A 479 6.02 3.14 24.57
C ASP A 479 5.45 4.52 24.94
N ASP A 480 5.51 5.51 24.03
CA ASP A 480 4.94 6.85 24.25
C ASP A 480 3.39 6.78 24.42
N ILE A 481 2.67 5.93 23.65
CA ILE A 481 1.22 5.72 23.80
C ILE A 481 0.90 5.16 25.19
N GLU A 482 1.60 4.13 25.63
CA GLU A 482 1.36 3.50 26.93
C GLU A 482 1.72 4.44 28.10
N ALA A 483 2.83 5.15 28.00
CA ALA A 483 3.30 6.06 29.05
C ALA A 483 2.42 7.31 29.20
N ASN A 484 1.95 7.88 28.09
CA ASN A 484 1.23 9.16 28.06
C ASN A 484 -0.29 9.01 27.84
N GLY A 485 -0.78 7.80 27.63
CA GLY A 485 -2.21 7.53 27.44
C GLY A 485 -2.81 8.24 26.23
N GLU A 486 -2.12 8.19 25.09
CA GLU A 486 -2.51 8.78 23.80
C GLU A 486 -2.39 10.33 23.74
N GLU A 487 -1.70 10.96 24.67
CA GLU A 487 -1.47 12.41 24.69
C GLU A 487 0.01 12.75 24.45
N LEU A 488 0.28 13.95 23.95
CA LEU A 488 1.63 14.52 23.77
C LEU A 488 2.58 13.60 22.96
N LEU A 489 2.05 12.82 22.05
CA LEU A 489 2.83 11.91 21.21
C LEU A 489 3.66 12.67 20.16
N LYS A 490 4.81 12.10 19.78
CA LYS A 490 5.75 12.73 18.84
C LYS A 490 5.44 12.38 17.39
N PRO A 491 5.03 13.34 16.53
CA PRO A 491 4.72 13.08 15.13
C PRO A 491 5.87 12.41 14.34
N THR A 492 7.12 12.77 14.67
CA THR A 492 8.31 12.26 13.99
C THR A 492 8.52 10.76 14.13
N LEU A 493 8.08 10.15 15.23
CA LEU A 493 8.14 8.70 15.40
C LEU A 493 7.17 8.01 14.42
N PHE A 494 5.93 8.48 14.36
CA PHE A 494 4.96 7.93 13.42
C PHE A 494 5.36 8.16 11.96
N MET A 495 5.82 9.36 11.59
CA MET A 495 6.27 9.66 10.23
C MET A 495 7.37 8.74 9.73
N GLN A 496 8.24 8.25 10.63
CA GLN A 496 9.33 7.34 10.29
C GLN A 496 9.01 5.86 10.50
N SER A 497 7.83 5.51 11.01
CA SER A 497 7.50 4.12 11.37
C SER A 497 7.08 3.24 10.20
N THR A 498 6.67 3.82 9.07
CA THR A 498 6.20 3.04 7.93
C THR A 498 7.34 2.30 7.24
N HIS A 499 7.09 1.08 6.76
CA HIS A 499 8.10 0.22 6.14
C HIS A 499 8.73 0.83 4.88
N ASN A 500 7.96 1.64 4.12
CA ASN A 500 8.46 2.34 2.93
C ASN A 500 9.29 3.59 3.22
N THR A 501 9.45 3.98 4.48
CA THR A 501 10.19 5.18 4.87
C THR A 501 11.60 5.22 4.26
N ILE A 502 12.30 4.09 4.25
CA ILE A 502 13.68 4.02 3.75
C ILE A 502 13.72 4.26 2.24
N GLY A 503 12.95 3.49 1.46
CA GLY A 503 12.89 3.65 0.00
C GLY A 503 12.49 5.07 -0.40
N SER A 504 11.51 5.64 0.30
CA SER A 504 11.05 7.01 0.10
C SER A 504 12.12 8.05 0.45
N ALA A 505 12.81 7.89 1.58
CA ALA A 505 13.86 8.82 2.00
C ALA A 505 15.06 8.83 1.02
N ILE A 506 15.43 7.65 0.49
CA ILE A 506 16.45 7.55 -0.56
C ILE A 506 15.94 8.24 -1.83
N ALA A 507 14.69 8.05 -2.23
CA ALA A 507 14.09 8.71 -3.40
C ALA A 507 14.09 10.24 -3.26
N ILE A 508 13.67 10.76 -2.11
CA ILE A 508 13.69 12.20 -1.81
C ILE A 508 15.12 12.74 -1.89
N ARG A 509 16.10 12.04 -1.32
CA ARG A 509 17.51 12.44 -1.32
C ARG A 509 18.11 12.47 -2.72
N THR A 510 17.78 11.49 -3.54
CA THR A 510 18.31 11.32 -4.90
C THR A 510 17.45 11.99 -5.98
N ARG A 511 16.28 12.51 -5.60
CA ARG A 511 15.24 13.02 -6.53
C ARG A 511 14.83 11.96 -7.56
N CYS A 512 14.74 10.70 -7.11
CA CYS A 512 14.33 9.60 -7.96
C CYS A 512 12.80 9.56 -8.06
N HIS A 513 12.26 9.96 -9.21
CA HIS A 513 10.83 9.89 -9.53
C HIS A 513 10.42 8.56 -10.18
N GLY A 514 11.34 7.60 -10.21
CA GLY A 514 11.10 6.28 -10.80
C GLY A 514 10.25 5.37 -9.94
N TYR A 515 10.22 4.11 -10.35
CA TYR A 515 9.55 3.03 -9.62
C TYR A 515 10.08 2.93 -8.18
N ASN A 516 9.15 2.84 -7.22
CA ASN A 516 9.51 2.74 -5.81
C ASN A 516 8.56 1.77 -5.09
N ILE A 517 9.12 0.70 -4.53
CA ILE A 517 8.35 -0.32 -3.83
C ILE A 517 9.12 -0.85 -2.62
N THR A 518 8.39 -1.36 -1.63
CA THR A 518 8.96 -2.01 -0.44
C THR A 518 8.27 -3.37 -0.22
N TYR A 519 9.08 -4.42 -0.18
CA TYR A 519 8.66 -5.77 0.15
C TYR A 519 8.87 -6.05 1.64
N SER A 520 7.86 -6.64 2.28
CA SER A 520 7.88 -6.96 3.72
C SER A 520 7.31 -8.35 4.00
N GLN A 521 8.04 -9.37 3.52
CA GLN A 521 7.67 -10.79 3.63
C GLN A 521 8.67 -11.56 4.52
N GLY A 522 9.02 -11.01 5.68
CA GLY A 522 10.02 -11.63 6.55
C GLY A 522 11.35 -11.87 5.82
N ASP A 523 11.95 -13.02 6.01
CA ASP A 523 13.25 -13.38 5.42
C ASP A 523 13.22 -13.46 3.88
N GLU A 524 12.06 -13.66 3.27
CA GLU A 524 11.89 -13.72 1.82
C GLU A 524 11.86 -12.33 1.14
N SER A 525 11.83 -11.25 1.93
CA SER A 525 11.68 -9.88 1.41
C SER A 525 12.73 -9.51 0.37
N MET A 526 13.98 -9.89 0.61
CA MET A 526 15.08 -9.60 -0.33
C MET A 526 14.99 -10.42 -1.62
N GLU A 527 14.49 -11.65 -1.55
CA GLU A 527 14.28 -12.48 -2.75
C GLU A 527 13.21 -11.85 -3.66
N TRP A 528 12.09 -11.39 -3.09
CA TRP A 528 11.05 -10.69 -3.82
C TRP A 528 11.58 -9.38 -4.45
N ALA A 529 12.36 -8.61 -3.69
CA ALA A 529 12.96 -7.36 -4.17
C ALA A 529 13.93 -7.59 -5.34
N MET A 530 14.76 -8.63 -5.27
CA MET A 530 15.68 -8.99 -6.35
C MET A 530 14.96 -9.45 -7.60
N LYS A 531 13.95 -10.30 -7.48
CA LYS A 531 13.12 -10.75 -8.62
C LYS A 531 12.45 -9.59 -9.32
N ASP A 532 11.97 -8.59 -8.57
CA ASP A 532 11.33 -7.41 -9.14
C ASP A 532 12.35 -6.50 -9.85
N ALA A 533 13.52 -6.31 -9.27
CA ALA A 533 14.61 -5.55 -9.92
C ALA A 533 15.07 -6.20 -11.23
N GLU A 534 15.26 -7.51 -11.23
CA GLU A 534 15.57 -8.28 -12.43
C GLU A 534 14.49 -8.10 -13.50
N ARG A 535 13.22 -8.12 -13.08
CA ARG A 535 12.06 -7.90 -13.94
C ARG A 535 12.09 -6.52 -14.60
N LEU A 536 12.39 -5.46 -13.84
CA LEU A 536 12.49 -4.09 -14.37
C LEU A 536 13.62 -3.96 -15.40
N ILE A 537 14.78 -4.55 -15.13
CA ILE A 537 15.94 -4.45 -16.04
C ILE A 537 15.71 -5.32 -17.28
N SER A 538 15.30 -6.58 -17.12
CA SER A 538 15.12 -7.50 -18.23
C SER A 538 14.07 -7.04 -19.24
N THR A 539 13.05 -6.32 -18.77
CA THR A 539 12.02 -5.71 -19.63
C THR A 539 12.39 -4.33 -20.16
N GLY A 540 13.57 -3.80 -19.82
CA GLY A 540 14.01 -2.48 -20.27
C GLY A 540 13.28 -1.30 -19.60
N LYS A 541 12.49 -1.54 -18.55
CA LYS A 541 11.79 -0.51 -17.76
C LYS A 541 12.75 0.32 -16.91
N ALA A 542 13.91 -0.24 -16.56
CA ALA A 542 15.00 0.44 -15.86
C ALA A 542 16.36 0.03 -16.43
N CYS A 543 17.33 0.96 -16.40
CA CYS A 543 18.73 0.69 -16.69
C CYS A 543 19.54 0.46 -15.40
N THR A 544 19.12 1.13 -14.32
CA THR A 544 19.78 1.09 -13.01
C THR A 544 18.72 0.91 -11.93
N VAL A 545 18.91 -0.06 -11.04
CA VAL A 545 18.00 -0.31 -9.92
C VAL A 545 18.81 -0.37 -8.63
N LEU A 546 18.40 0.41 -7.64
CA LEU A 546 18.88 0.29 -6.27
C LEU A 546 17.98 -0.71 -5.55
N VAL A 547 18.55 -1.81 -5.08
CA VAL A 547 17.89 -2.80 -4.24
C VAL A 547 18.54 -2.81 -2.87
N GLY A 548 17.77 -2.74 -1.81
CA GLY A 548 18.35 -2.77 -0.46
C GLY A 548 17.52 -3.58 0.54
N CYS A 549 18.21 -4.26 1.44
CA CYS A 549 17.64 -4.94 2.60
C CYS A 549 18.01 -4.18 3.86
N TYR A 550 17.00 -3.80 4.66
CA TYR A 550 17.17 -2.89 5.78
C TYR A 550 16.37 -3.39 6.98
N ASP A 551 17.07 -3.85 8.00
CA ASP A 551 16.46 -4.34 9.25
C ASP A 551 17.26 -3.88 10.48
N GLU A 552 16.59 -3.81 11.61
CA GLU A 552 17.18 -3.50 12.90
C GLU A 552 16.61 -4.38 14.00
N SER A 553 17.34 -4.48 15.08
CA SER A 553 16.91 -5.13 16.32
C SER A 553 16.82 -4.12 17.46
N THR A 554 15.95 -4.39 18.40
CA THR A 554 15.80 -3.61 19.63
C THR A 554 16.09 -4.49 20.84
N PRO A 555 16.41 -3.91 22.01
CA PRO A 555 16.61 -4.69 23.24
C PRO A 555 15.43 -5.59 23.58
N VAL A 556 14.19 -5.19 23.23
CA VAL A 556 12.99 -6.02 23.45
C VAL A 556 13.02 -7.26 22.57
N ILE A 557 13.35 -7.11 21.28
CA ILE A 557 13.47 -8.25 20.36
C ILE A 557 14.64 -9.16 20.73
N GLN A 558 15.78 -8.59 21.13
CA GLN A 558 16.93 -9.36 21.60
C GLN A 558 16.58 -10.21 22.84
N SER A 559 15.97 -9.59 23.85
CA SER A 559 15.49 -10.30 25.05
C SER A 559 14.45 -11.38 24.70
N PHE A 560 13.57 -11.10 23.74
CA PHE A 560 12.60 -12.08 23.25
C PHE A 560 13.29 -13.28 22.59
N CYS A 561 14.26 -13.03 21.72
CA CYS A 561 15.03 -14.10 21.05
C CYS A 561 15.77 -14.97 22.05
N GLU A 562 16.41 -14.36 23.05
CA GLU A 562 17.08 -15.06 24.14
C GLU A 562 16.11 -15.99 24.91
N ARG A 563 14.93 -15.48 25.30
CA ARG A 563 13.91 -16.26 26.01
C ARG A 563 13.30 -17.38 25.15
N SER A 564 13.20 -17.14 23.82
CA SER A 564 12.69 -18.13 22.86
C SER A 564 13.74 -19.17 22.43
N GLY A 565 15.03 -18.98 22.78
CA GLY A 565 16.13 -19.83 22.35
C GLY A 565 16.42 -19.75 20.84
N ILE A 566 16.06 -18.62 20.19
CA ILE A 566 16.34 -18.36 18.77
C ILE A 566 17.48 -17.35 18.62
N PRO A 567 18.27 -17.38 17.53
CA PRO A 567 19.32 -16.38 17.29
C PRO A 567 18.72 -14.97 17.23
N ALA A 568 19.36 -14.04 17.95
CA ALA A 568 18.98 -12.63 17.84
C ALA A 568 19.47 -12.06 16.50
N PRO A 569 18.68 -11.24 15.83
CA PRO A 569 19.11 -10.52 14.63
C PRO A 569 20.17 -9.47 15.00
N ASP A 570 20.94 -9.04 13.99
CA ASP A 570 21.92 -7.96 14.14
C ASP A 570 21.25 -6.66 14.64
N GLU A 571 21.99 -5.86 15.40
CA GLU A 571 21.49 -4.57 15.89
C GLU A 571 21.07 -3.65 14.72
N ILE A 572 21.87 -3.64 13.65
CA ILE A 572 21.57 -2.96 12.39
C ILE A 572 22.08 -3.84 11.24
N HIS A 573 21.25 -3.99 10.23
CA HIS A 573 21.63 -4.56 8.94
C HIS A 573 21.11 -3.67 7.82
N ALA A 574 22.00 -3.05 7.05
CA ALA A 574 21.64 -2.22 5.89
C ALA A 574 22.55 -2.60 4.71
N LYS A 575 22.05 -3.43 3.82
CA LYS A 575 22.76 -3.85 2.60
C LYS A 575 22.10 -3.22 1.39
N THR A 576 22.88 -2.56 0.54
CA THR A 576 22.43 -1.97 -0.73
C THR A 576 23.22 -2.56 -1.89
N ILE A 577 22.52 -2.91 -2.97
CA ILE A 577 23.05 -3.43 -4.21
C ILE A 577 22.59 -2.51 -5.36
N ILE A 578 23.49 -2.12 -6.23
CA ILE A 578 23.16 -1.42 -7.47
C ILE A 578 23.22 -2.44 -8.61
N LEU A 579 22.08 -2.68 -9.23
CA LEU A 579 21.97 -3.48 -10.44
C LEU A 579 21.99 -2.56 -11.65
N THR A 580 22.69 -2.97 -12.71
CA THR A 580 22.71 -2.26 -13.98
C THR A 580 22.48 -3.22 -15.14
N ARG A 581 21.85 -2.71 -16.18
CA ARG A 581 21.74 -3.41 -17.46
C ARG A 581 23.14 -3.61 -18.05
N ASN A 582 23.39 -4.79 -18.67
CA ASN A 582 24.63 -5.10 -19.39
C ASN A 582 24.78 -4.25 -20.66
#